data_3c5090886b9a8c5c840b4c4c545f1e25
#
_entry.id   3c5090886b9a8c5c840b4c4c545f1e25
#
_cell.length_a   1.000
_cell.length_b   1.000
_cell.length_c   1.000
_cell.angle_alpha   90.00
_cell.angle_beta   90.00
_cell.angle_gamma   90.00
#
_symmetry.space_group_name_H-M   'P 1'
#
loop_
_entity.id
_entity.type
_entity.pdbx_description
1 polymer ?
#
loop_
_entity_poly.entity_id
_entity_poly.type
_entity_poly.pdbx_seq_one_letter_code
_entity_poly.pdbx_strand_id
1 'polypeptide(L)'
;MGIMLKQITKCYKIGEETVAALAGISLTIETGEFVAIMGPSGSGKSTMMNILGCLDRPSSGSYLLADQEVATMNDDELAKTRNKRIGFVFQNFNLLSRVSAWENVALPLVYARVAEKERLKRAAAILDAVGLSARKQHMPNELSGGQRQRVAIARALINDPSIIMADEPTGNLDSRSSVDIMRIFGKLNEQGKTIILVTHEPDIAQYAKRVITVRDGLIISDEVKEQSAC
;
A
#
# COMPACT_ATOMS: atom_id res chain seq x y z
N MET A 1 14.19 -9.97 7.38
CA MET A 1 14.25 -8.62 6.76
C MET A 1 12.96 -8.31 6.05
N GLY A 2 12.51 -7.05 6.08
CA GLY A 2 11.33 -6.58 5.38
C GLY A 2 11.64 -6.19 3.94
N ILE A 3 12.06 -4.94 3.73
CA ILE A 3 12.39 -4.31 2.47
C ILE A 3 13.78 -3.70 2.56
N MET A 4 14.60 -3.87 1.52
CA MET A 4 15.89 -3.20 1.40
C MET A 4 16.08 -2.68 -0.02
N LEU A 5 16.23 -1.37 -0.15
CA LEU A 5 16.60 -0.67 -1.38
C LEU A 5 18.07 -0.24 -1.28
N LYS A 6 18.86 -0.48 -2.33
CA LYS A 6 20.26 -0.02 -2.44
C LYS A 6 20.45 0.72 -3.74
N GLN A 7 20.72 2.03 -3.65
CA GLN A 7 21.02 2.93 -4.79
C GLN A 7 19.99 2.81 -5.92
N ILE A 8 18.70 2.77 -5.56
CA ILE A 8 17.61 2.67 -6.53
C ILE A 8 17.50 3.95 -7.34
N THR A 9 17.59 3.83 -8.64
CA THR A 9 17.26 4.91 -9.58
C THR A 9 16.02 4.53 -10.39
N LYS A 10 15.28 5.53 -10.84
CA LYS A 10 14.21 5.35 -11.84
C LYS A 10 14.19 6.55 -12.77
N CYS A 11 14.35 6.26 -14.05
CA CYS A 11 14.28 7.24 -15.12
C CYS A 11 13.14 6.91 -16.06
N TYR A 12 12.41 7.93 -16.50
CA TYR A 12 11.37 7.82 -17.53
C TYR A 12 11.79 8.63 -18.76
N LYS A 13 11.59 8.06 -19.95
CA LYS A 13 11.73 8.79 -21.21
C LYS A 13 10.41 9.48 -21.56
N ILE A 14 10.46 10.80 -21.71
CA ILE A 14 9.32 11.64 -22.14
C ILE A 14 9.75 12.36 -23.42
N GLY A 15 9.40 11.80 -24.58
CA GLY A 15 9.93 12.27 -25.84
C GLY A 15 11.45 12.07 -25.94
N GLU A 16 12.21 13.16 -26.13
CA GLU A 16 13.68 13.14 -26.17
C GLU A 16 14.34 13.36 -24.80
N GLU A 17 13.57 13.81 -23.80
CA GLU A 17 14.07 14.07 -22.47
C GLU A 17 14.04 12.85 -21.56
N THR A 18 15.01 12.75 -20.64
CA THR A 18 15.05 11.73 -19.60
C THR A 18 14.85 12.40 -18.24
N VAL A 19 13.75 12.05 -17.58
CA VAL A 19 13.43 12.56 -16.24
C VAL A 19 13.81 11.51 -15.20
N ALA A 20 14.71 11.86 -14.28
CA ALA A 20 15.07 11.02 -13.13
C ALA A 20 14.02 11.21 -12.01
N ALA A 21 13.12 10.25 -11.86
CA ALA A 21 12.10 10.28 -10.81
C ALA A 21 12.65 9.79 -9.45
N LEU A 22 13.67 8.92 -9.47
CA LEU A 22 14.46 8.53 -8.29
C LEU A 22 15.93 8.58 -8.64
N ALA A 23 16.75 9.12 -7.72
CA ALA A 23 18.15 9.51 -7.99
C ALA A 23 19.16 8.80 -7.06
N GLY A 24 18.94 7.52 -6.74
CA GLY A 24 19.85 6.73 -5.91
C GLY A 24 19.37 6.53 -4.47
N ILE A 25 18.11 6.16 -4.31
CA ILE A 25 17.49 5.90 -2.99
C ILE A 25 18.07 4.63 -2.36
N SER A 26 18.52 4.73 -1.12
CA SER A 26 18.85 3.62 -0.24
C SER A 26 17.97 3.69 1.01
N LEU A 27 17.26 2.60 1.32
CA LEU A 27 16.29 2.54 2.41
C LEU A 27 16.13 1.11 2.89
N THR A 28 16.02 0.92 4.20
CA THR A 28 15.59 -0.34 4.81
C THR A 28 14.32 -0.11 5.61
N ILE A 29 13.32 -0.97 5.41
CA ILE A 29 12.08 -1.01 6.21
C ILE A 29 12.00 -2.41 6.83
N GLU A 30 12.00 -2.48 8.15
CA GLU A 30 11.93 -3.77 8.84
C GLU A 30 10.50 -4.31 8.89
N THR A 31 10.39 -5.62 9.08
CA THR A 31 9.08 -6.26 9.23
C THR A 31 8.36 -5.71 10.47
N GLY A 32 7.10 -5.34 10.32
CA GLY A 32 6.29 -4.77 11.40
C GLY A 32 6.48 -3.27 11.62
N GLU A 33 7.29 -2.57 10.81
CA GLU A 33 7.36 -1.10 10.89
C GLU A 33 6.07 -0.45 10.36
N PHE A 34 5.74 0.70 10.93
CA PHE A 34 4.77 1.64 10.38
C PHE A 34 5.51 2.89 9.92
N VAL A 35 5.68 3.04 8.61
CA VAL A 35 6.46 4.10 7.97
C VAL A 35 5.55 5.01 7.17
N ALA A 36 5.71 6.33 7.29
CA ALA A 36 5.11 7.31 6.40
C ALA A 36 6.16 7.86 5.43
N ILE A 37 5.84 7.91 4.14
CA ILE A 37 6.63 8.54 3.10
C ILE A 37 5.96 9.86 2.74
N MET A 38 6.63 10.96 2.99
CA MET A 38 6.15 12.32 2.77
C MET A 38 6.97 13.05 1.70
N GLY A 39 6.45 14.19 1.24
CA GLY A 39 7.14 15.11 0.32
C GLY A 39 6.16 15.86 -0.57
N PRO A 40 6.59 16.92 -1.27
CA PRO A 40 5.75 17.69 -2.18
C PRO A 40 5.31 16.87 -3.41
N SER A 41 4.35 17.40 -4.17
CA SER A 41 3.98 16.81 -5.46
C SER A 41 5.19 16.77 -6.39
N GLY A 42 5.34 15.69 -7.17
CA GLY A 42 6.48 15.52 -8.07
C GLY A 42 7.79 15.05 -7.42
N SER A 43 7.86 14.88 -6.11
CA SER A 43 9.10 14.48 -5.41
C SER A 43 9.58 13.04 -5.64
N GLY A 44 8.78 12.19 -6.33
CA GLY A 44 9.12 10.78 -6.59
C GLY A 44 8.39 9.76 -5.70
N LYS A 45 7.50 10.18 -4.78
CA LYS A 45 6.76 9.28 -3.85
C LYS A 45 5.98 8.18 -4.57
N SER A 46 5.19 8.54 -5.58
CA SER A 46 4.39 7.56 -6.34
C SER A 46 5.29 6.59 -7.12
N THR A 47 6.41 7.07 -7.66
CA THR A 47 7.41 6.20 -8.30
C THR A 47 8.04 5.24 -7.29
N MET A 48 8.42 5.75 -6.11
CA MET A 48 8.94 4.93 -5.03
C MET A 48 7.93 3.88 -4.57
N MET A 49 6.66 4.27 -4.42
CA MET A 49 5.58 3.36 -4.07
C MET A 49 5.37 2.28 -5.14
N ASN A 50 5.45 2.62 -6.43
CA ASN A 50 5.31 1.66 -7.52
C ASN A 50 6.44 0.62 -7.50
N ILE A 51 7.68 1.03 -7.22
CA ILE A 51 8.81 0.11 -7.10
C ILE A 51 8.66 -0.76 -5.86
N LEU A 52 8.43 -0.18 -4.68
CA LEU A 52 8.21 -0.92 -3.43
C LEU A 52 7.05 -1.91 -3.58
N GLY A 53 6.03 -1.53 -4.32
CA GLY A 53 4.83 -2.33 -4.58
C GLY A 53 4.96 -3.38 -5.67
N CYS A 54 6.14 -3.56 -6.26
CA CYS A 54 6.32 -4.47 -7.40
C CYS A 54 5.36 -4.17 -8.57
N LEU A 55 4.99 -2.89 -8.77
CA LEU A 55 4.20 -2.40 -9.90
C LEU A 55 5.11 -1.94 -11.04
N ASP A 56 6.33 -1.53 -10.73
CA ASP A 56 7.35 -1.10 -11.68
C ASP A 56 8.74 -1.60 -11.23
N ARG A 57 9.71 -1.59 -12.15
CA ARG A 57 11.09 -1.96 -11.88
C ARG A 57 11.96 -0.72 -11.75
N PRO A 58 13.00 -0.75 -10.89
CA PRO A 58 14.02 0.30 -10.91
C PRO A 58 14.78 0.28 -12.24
N SER A 59 15.35 1.41 -12.62
CA SER A 59 16.27 1.51 -13.75
C SER A 59 17.66 0.97 -13.40
N SER A 60 18.07 1.11 -12.14
CA SER A 60 19.29 0.51 -11.57
C SER A 60 19.17 0.38 -10.05
N GLY A 61 20.12 -0.31 -9.43
CA GLY A 61 20.15 -0.60 -8.01
C GLY A 61 19.62 -1.99 -7.68
N SER A 62 19.55 -2.33 -6.39
CA SER A 62 19.08 -3.62 -5.88
C SER A 62 17.87 -3.42 -4.98
N TYR A 63 16.83 -4.24 -5.16
CA TYR A 63 15.63 -4.26 -4.33
C TYR A 63 15.39 -5.66 -3.77
N LEU A 64 15.65 -5.84 -2.48
CA LEU A 64 15.34 -7.06 -1.75
C LEU A 64 14.00 -6.94 -1.01
N LEU A 65 13.10 -7.87 -1.26
CA LEU A 65 11.83 -8.04 -0.55
C LEU A 65 11.81 -9.42 0.11
N ALA A 66 11.85 -9.46 1.44
CA ALA A 66 11.96 -10.70 2.21
C ALA A 66 13.08 -11.62 1.66
N ASP A 67 14.26 -11.05 1.49
CA ASP A 67 15.51 -11.69 1.02
C ASP A 67 15.49 -12.18 -0.44
N GLN A 68 14.48 -11.80 -1.23
CA GLN A 68 14.38 -12.07 -2.67
C GLN A 68 14.71 -10.82 -3.48
N GLU A 69 15.62 -10.91 -4.46
CA GLU A 69 15.93 -9.80 -5.37
C GLU A 69 14.77 -9.58 -6.35
N VAL A 70 14.10 -8.45 -6.22
CA VAL A 70 12.90 -8.10 -7.00
C VAL A 70 13.27 -7.43 -8.32
N ALA A 71 14.40 -6.70 -8.38
CA ALA A 71 14.78 -5.91 -9.55
C ALA A 71 14.98 -6.77 -10.81
N THR A 72 15.34 -8.06 -10.63
CA THR A 72 15.59 -9.00 -11.72
C THR A 72 14.41 -9.94 -12.03
N MET A 73 13.31 -9.87 -11.28
CA MET A 73 12.13 -10.70 -11.49
C MET A 73 11.46 -10.38 -12.83
N ASN A 74 10.94 -11.38 -13.52
CA ASN A 74 10.06 -11.20 -14.68
C ASN A 74 8.65 -10.74 -14.26
N ASP A 75 7.77 -10.41 -15.21
CA ASP A 75 6.43 -9.85 -14.93
C ASP A 75 5.53 -10.82 -14.14
N ASP A 76 5.62 -12.12 -14.45
CA ASP A 76 4.86 -13.15 -13.75
C ASP A 76 5.31 -13.32 -12.30
N GLU A 77 6.62 -13.26 -12.05
CA GLU A 77 7.21 -13.33 -10.72
C GLU A 77 6.84 -12.10 -9.90
N LEU A 78 6.93 -10.90 -10.48
CA LEU A 78 6.47 -9.65 -9.84
C LEU A 78 4.99 -9.72 -9.48
N ALA A 79 4.14 -10.18 -10.42
CA ALA A 79 2.71 -10.30 -10.19
C ALA A 79 2.38 -11.30 -9.05
N LYS A 80 3.07 -12.45 -9.01
CA LYS A 80 2.92 -13.44 -7.94
C LYS A 80 3.39 -12.90 -6.59
N THR A 81 4.55 -12.23 -6.56
CA THR A 81 5.12 -11.62 -5.35
C THR A 81 4.19 -10.54 -4.81
N ARG A 82 3.73 -9.63 -5.68
CA ARG A 82 2.75 -8.59 -5.34
C ARG A 82 1.46 -9.19 -4.77
N ASN A 83 0.85 -10.15 -5.47
CA ASN A 83 -0.40 -10.77 -5.04
C ASN A 83 -0.30 -11.45 -3.67
N LYS A 84 0.85 -12.07 -3.37
CA LYS A 84 1.06 -12.83 -2.13
C LYS A 84 1.50 -11.96 -0.96
N ARG A 85 2.34 -10.95 -1.19
CA ARG A 85 3.05 -10.24 -0.11
C ARG A 85 2.54 -8.84 0.14
N ILE A 86 1.86 -8.20 -0.82
CA ILE A 86 1.54 -6.78 -0.78
C ILE A 86 0.03 -6.56 -0.96
N GLY A 87 -0.56 -5.85 -0.01
CA GLY A 87 -1.92 -5.34 -0.12
C GLY A 87 -1.90 -3.85 -0.45
N PHE A 88 -2.65 -3.43 -1.47
CA PHE A 88 -2.72 -2.03 -1.89
C PHE A 88 -4.03 -1.37 -1.47
N VAL A 89 -3.91 -0.17 -0.93
CA VAL A 89 -5.02 0.74 -0.61
C VAL A 89 -4.75 2.08 -1.29
N PHE A 90 -5.65 2.56 -2.12
CA PHE A 90 -5.49 3.78 -2.93
C PHE A 90 -6.47 4.87 -2.50
N GLN A 91 -6.13 6.12 -2.75
CA GLN A 91 -6.96 7.29 -2.50
C GLN A 91 -8.33 7.19 -3.20
N ASN A 92 -8.36 6.75 -4.46
CA ASN A 92 -9.58 6.60 -5.27
C ASN A 92 -10.26 5.23 -5.10
N PHE A 93 -9.90 4.47 -4.02
CA PHE A 93 -10.42 3.14 -3.73
C PHE A 93 -10.10 2.08 -4.79
N ASN A 94 -10.05 2.44 -6.07
CA ASN A 94 -9.84 1.56 -7.24
C ASN A 94 -10.70 0.29 -7.19
N LEU A 95 -11.98 0.45 -6.84
CA LEU A 95 -12.97 -0.63 -6.85
C LEU A 95 -13.56 -0.78 -8.25
N LEU A 96 -13.81 -2.02 -8.65
CA LEU A 96 -14.56 -2.32 -9.86
C LEU A 96 -16.03 -1.92 -9.65
N SER A 97 -16.49 -0.91 -10.40
CA SER A 97 -17.79 -0.25 -10.19
C SER A 97 -19.00 -1.13 -10.49
N ARG A 98 -18.82 -2.19 -11.30
CA ARG A 98 -19.90 -3.06 -11.78
C ARG A 98 -19.98 -4.40 -11.06
N VAL A 99 -19.23 -4.57 -9.97
CA VAL A 99 -19.27 -5.78 -9.14
C VAL A 99 -19.43 -5.38 -7.67
N SER A 100 -20.02 -6.27 -6.88
CA SER A 100 -20.32 -6.04 -5.47
C SER A 100 -19.08 -5.85 -4.62
N ALA A 101 -19.24 -5.33 -3.38
CA ALA A 101 -18.16 -5.25 -2.39
C ALA A 101 -17.52 -6.64 -2.17
N TRP A 102 -18.32 -7.67 -2.12
CA TRP A 102 -17.89 -9.06 -1.93
C TRP A 102 -16.95 -9.53 -3.05
N GLU A 103 -17.36 -9.32 -4.30
CA GLU A 103 -16.58 -9.71 -5.48
C GLU A 103 -15.30 -8.86 -5.61
N ASN A 104 -15.36 -7.56 -5.29
CA ASN A 104 -14.17 -6.70 -5.23
C ASN A 104 -13.14 -7.26 -4.25
N VAL A 105 -13.57 -7.67 -3.05
CA VAL A 105 -12.69 -8.24 -2.02
C VAL A 105 -12.16 -9.61 -2.43
N ALA A 106 -12.97 -10.43 -3.11
CA ALA A 106 -12.56 -11.77 -3.57
C ALA A 106 -11.57 -11.76 -4.74
N LEU A 107 -11.44 -10.63 -5.45
CA LEU A 107 -10.66 -10.54 -6.70
C LEU A 107 -9.20 -11.02 -6.59
N PRO A 108 -8.40 -10.65 -5.57
CA PRO A 108 -7.01 -11.13 -5.46
C PRO A 108 -6.90 -12.66 -5.32
N LEU A 109 -7.92 -13.32 -4.77
CA LEU A 109 -7.97 -14.78 -4.65
C LEU A 109 -8.21 -15.48 -6.00
N VAL A 110 -8.77 -14.77 -7.00
CA VAL A 110 -8.88 -15.28 -8.37
C VAL A 110 -7.47 -15.48 -8.95
N TYR A 111 -6.61 -14.49 -8.79
CA TYR A 111 -5.20 -14.57 -9.22
C TYR A 111 -4.40 -15.59 -8.42
N ALA A 112 -4.77 -15.82 -7.16
CA ALA A 112 -4.21 -16.89 -6.32
C ALA A 112 -4.77 -18.29 -6.66
N ARG A 113 -5.67 -18.41 -7.65
CA ARG A 113 -6.31 -19.67 -8.10
C ARG A 113 -7.09 -20.40 -7.01
N VAL A 114 -7.64 -19.68 -6.05
CA VAL A 114 -8.48 -20.22 -4.98
C VAL A 114 -9.86 -20.56 -5.56
N ALA A 115 -10.45 -21.69 -5.15
CA ALA A 115 -11.78 -22.11 -5.59
C ALA A 115 -12.86 -21.09 -5.18
N GLU A 116 -13.90 -20.89 -6.02
CA GLU A 116 -14.91 -19.84 -5.85
C GLU A 116 -15.59 -19.87 -4.48
N LYS A 117 -16.05 -21.03 -4.04
CA LYS A 117 -16.70 -21.21 -2.73
C LYS A 117 -15.83 -20.71 -1.58
N GLU A 118 -14.52 -20.98 -1.63
CA GLU A 118 -13.57 -20.55 -0.61
C GLU A 118 -13.27 -19.06 -0.72
N ARG A 119 -13.17 -18.49 -1.94
CA ARG A 119 -13.02 -17.05 -2.15
C ARG A 119 -14.14 -16.27 -1.49
N LEU A 120 -15.38 -16.68 -1.76
CA LEU A 120 -16.56 -16.01 -1.23
C LEU A 120 -16.65 -16.13 0.30
N LYS A 121 -16.27 -17.29 0.86
CA LYS A 121 -16.21 -17.48 2.32
C LYS A 121 -15.19 -16.55 2.97
N ARG A 122 -13.98 -16.46 2.44
CA ARG A 122 -12.92 -15.57 2.97
C ARG A 122 -13.30 -14.10 2.82
N ALA A 123 -13.84 -13.71 1.66
CA ALA A 123 -14.27 -12.32 1.44
C ALA A 123 -15.38 -11.91 2.42
N ALA A 124 -16.33 -12.82 2.71
CA ALA A 124 -17.36 -12.56 3.71
C ALA A 124 -16.76 -12.30 5.10
N ALA A 125 -15.84 -13.15 5.54
CA ALA A 125 -15.20 -13.03 6.86
C ALA A 125 -14.42 -11.72 7.01
N ILE A 126 -13.66 -11.28 5.98
CA ILE A 126 -12.93 -10.01 6.02
C ILE A 126 -13.87 -8.81 5.99
N LEU A 127 -14.95 -8.85 5.20
CA LEU A 127 -15.95 -7.78 5.21
C LEU A 127 -16.64 -7.65 6.57
N ASP A 128 -16.85 -8.76 7.26
CA ASP A 128 -17.36 -8.75 8.64
C ASP A 128 -16.36 -8.10 9.58
N ALA A 129 -15.07 -8.42 9.47
CA ALA A 129 -14.00 -7.86 10.29
C ALA A 129 -13.82 -6.34 10.12
N VAL A 130 -14.12 -5.80 8.94
CA VAL A 130 -14.10 -4.34 8.70
C VAL A 130 -15.45 -3.65 8.92
N GLY A 131 -16.43 -4.36 9.49
CA GLY A 131 -17.75 -3.81 9.85
C GLY A 131 -18.69 -3.60 8.66
N LEU A 132 -18.59 -4.40 7.61
CA LEU A 132 -19.40 -4.32 6.40
C LEU A 132 -20.29 -5.55 6.15
N SER A 133 -20.64 -6.29 7.19
CA SER A 133 -21.49 -7.52 7.11
C SER A 133 -22.78 -7.31 6.32
N ALA A 134 -23.48 -6.19 6.57
CA ALA A 134 -24.75 -5.85 5.92
C ALA A 134 -24.58 -5.23 4.52
N ARG A 135 -23.32 -5.01 4.06
CA ARG A 135 -23.01 -4.29 2.82
C ARG A 135 -22.33 -5.16 1.74
N LYS A 136 -22.26 -6.47 1.95
CA LYS A 136 -21.54 -7.42 1.07
C LYS A 136 -22.01 -7.37 -0.40
N GLN A 137 -23.30 -7.24 -0.63
CA GLN A 137 -23.91 -7.23 -1.96
C GLN A 137 -24.00 -5.84 -2.60
N HIS A 138 -23.66 -4.75 -1.87
CA HIS A 138 -23.74 -3.41 -2.40
C HIS A 138 -22.66 -3.17 -3.45
N MET A 139 -23.01 -2.40 -4.49
CA MET A 139 -22.07 -1.87 -5.48
C MET A 139 -21.31 -0.67 -4.90
N PRO A 140 -20.13 -0.34 -5.41
CA PRO A 140 -19.35 0.81 -4.91
C PRO A 140 -20.08 2.15 -4.90
N ASN A 141 -20.99 2.38 -5.85
CA ASN A 141 -21.81 3.61 -5.92
C ASN A 141 -22.91 3.69 -4.84
N GLU A 142 -23.22 2.57 -4.18
CA GLU A 142 -24.19 2.50 -3.08
C GLU A 142 -23.53 2.64 -1.70
N LEU A 143 -22.20 2.82 -1.67
CA LEU A 143 -21.39 2.90 -0.46
C LEU A 143 -20.87 4.32 -0.23
N SER A 144 -20.81 4.74 1.05
CA SER A 144 -20.12 5.99 1.43
C SER A 144 -18.61 5.92 1.15
N GLY A 145 -17.90 7.04 1.16
CA GLY A 145 -16.44 7.09 0.99
C GLY A 145 -15.71 6.18 1.97
N GLY A 146 -16.02 6.29 3.26
CA GLY A 146 -15.43 5.44 4.30
C GLY A 146 -15.76 3.96 4.15
N GLN A 147 -16.98 3.62 3.67
CA GLN A 147 -17.34 2.22 3.37
C GLN A 147 -16.57 1.69 2.17
N ARG A 148 -16.41 2.48 1.10
CA ARG A 148 -15.58 2.11 -0.07
C ARG A 148 -14.12 1.87 0.33
N GLN A 149 -13.57 2.72 1.21
CA GLN A 149 -12.21 2.55 1.70
C GLN A 149 -12.05 1.28 2.55
N ARG A 150 -13.04 0.95 3.38
CA ARG A 150 -13.04 -0.32 4.13
C ARG A 150 -13.13 -1.54 3.19
N VAL A 151 -13.85 -1.46 2.07
CA VAL A 151 -13.85 -2.51 1.03
C VAL A 151 -12.46 -2.62 0.38
N ALA A 152 -11.81 -1.49 0.06
CA ALA A 152 -10.45 -1.48 -0.50
C ALA A 152 -9.42 -2.09 0.48
N ILE A 153 -9.53 -1.78 1.78
CA ILE A 153 -8.70 -2.40 2.83
C ILE A 153 -8.99 -3.90 2.94
N ALA A 154 -10.25 -4.32 2.95
CA ALA A 154 -10.63 -5.73 2.98
C ALA A 154 -10.04 -6.49 1.79
N ARG A 155 -10.09 -5.90 0.58
CA ARG A 155 -9.45 -6.44 -0.63
C ARG A 155 -7.93 -6.56 -0.46
N ALA A 156 -7.30 -5.55 0.12
CA ALA A 156 -5.86 -5.57 0.37
C ALA A 156 -5.44 -6.69 1.32
N LEU A 157 -6.29 -7.06 2.28
CA LEU A 157 -6.02 -8.05 3.32
C LEU A 157 -6.33 -9.50 2.94
N ILE A 158 -7.07 -9.75 1.86
CA ILE A 158 -7.68 -11.07 1.57
C ILE A 158 -6.66 -12.22 1.39
N ASN A 159 -5.46 -11.90 0.91
CA ASN A 159 -4.35 -12.86 0.76
C ASN A 159 -3.42 -12.91 1.98
N ASP A 160 -3.80 -12.27 3.09
CA ASP A 160 -2.99 -12.16 4.31
C ASP A 160 -1.56 -11.64 4.03
N PRO A 161 -1.40 -10.50 3.34
CA PRO A 161 -0.09 -9.99 2.98
C PRO A 161 0.71 -9.57 4.21
N SER A 162 2.05 -9.59 4.10
CA SER A 162 2.94 -9.09 5.15
C SER A 162 3.09 -7.57 5.13
N ILE A 163 2.81 -6.93 3.98
CA ILE A 163 2.99 -5.50 3.76
C ILE A 163 1.68 -4.90 3.24
N ILE A 164 1.27 -3.80 3.84
CA ILE A 164 0.17 -2.96 3.35
C ILE A 164 0.75 -1.63 2.88
N MET A 165 0.48 -1.30 1.64
CA MET A 165 0.86 -0.04 1.02
C MET A 165 -0.38 0.83 0.83
N ALA A 166 -0.38 2.02 1.41
CA ALA A 166 -1.51 2.93 1.38
C ALA A 166 -1.09 4.27 0.75
N ASP A 167 -1.67 4.59 -0.41
CA ASP A 167 -1.45 5.85 -1.14
C ASP A 167 -2.58 6.81 -0.85
N GLU A 168 -2.30 7.84 -0.06
CA GLU A 168 -3.24 8.87 0.38
C GLU A 168 -4.61 8.30 0.83
N PRO A 169 -4.63 7.33 1.75
CA PRO A 169 -5.83 6.52 2.02
C PRO A 169 -6.99 7.31 2.65
N THR A 170 -6.75 8.55 3.04
CA THR A 170 -7.72 9.46 3.68
C THR A 170 -8.13 10.63 2.81
N GLY A 171 -7.44 10.87 1.70
CA GLY A 171 -7.58 12.09 0.89
C GLY A 171 -8.98 12.35 0.28
N ASN A 172 -9.84 11.32 0.21
CA ASN A 172 -11.23 11.43 -0.28
C ASN A 172 -12.27 11.15 0.82
N LEU A 173 -11.90 11.30 2.10
CA LEU A 173 -12.75 10.97 3.24
C LEU A 173 -13.03 12.21 4.12
N ASP A 174 -14.14 12.16 4.84
CA ASP A 174 -14.38 13.07 5.94
C ASP A 174 -13.45 12.77 7.15
N SER A 175 -13.26 13.74 8.03
CA SER A 175 -12.33 13.64 9.16
C SER A 175 -12.62 12.45 10.08
N ARG A 176 -13.90 12.11 10.32
CA ARG A 176 -14.28 10.97 11.17
C ARG A 176 -13.90 9.64 10.50
N SER A 177 -14.23 9.51 9.22
CA SER A 177 -13.84 8.34 8.42
C SER A 177 -12.33 8.19 8.34
N SER A 178 -11.58 9.29 8.20
CA SER A 178 -10.11 9.29 8.17
C SER A 178 -9.52 8.70 9.45
N VAL A 179 -9.99 9.15 10.62
CA VAL A 179 -9.56 8.61 11.92
C VAL A 179 -9.86 7.11 12.02
N ASP A 180 -11.06 6.68 11.60
CA ASP A 180 -11.43 5.26 11.63
C ASP A 180 -10.54 4.40 10.74
N ILE A 181 -10.18 4.88 9.55
CA ILE A 181 -9.27 4.18 8.63
C ILE A 181 -7.86 4.09 9.24
N MET A 182 -7.34 5.18 9.81
CA MET A 182 -6.03 5.17 10.44
C MET A 182 -5.97 4.24 11.66
N ARG A 183 -7.05 4.11 12.42
CA ARG A 183 -7.17 3.11 13.51
C ARG A 183 -7.10 1.67 12.98
N ILE A 184 -7.66 1.40 11.79
CA ILE A 184 -7.52 0.07 11.17
C ILE A 184 -6.06 -0.21 10.85
N PHE A 185 -5.32 0.73 10.24
CA PHE A 185 -3.89 0.56 9.97
C PHE A 185 -3.07 0.37 11.24
N GLY A 186 -3.36 1.13 12.30
CA GLY A 186 -2.73 0.95 13.62
C GLY A 186 -2.90 -0.47 14.15
N LYS A 187 -4.13 -1.00 14.17
CA LYS A 187 -4.42 -2.37 14.60
C LYS A 187 -3.72 -3.43 13.74
N LEU A 188 -3.63 -3.21 12.42
CA LEU A 188 -2.91 -4.12 11.52
C LEU A 188 -1.40 -4.11 11.82
N ASN A 189 -0.83 -2.95 12.15
CA ASN A 189 0.57 -2.85 12.55
C ASN A 189 0.83 -3.54 13.91
N GLU A 190 -0.06 -3.37 14.89
CA GLU A 190 -0.02 -4.09 16.18
C GLU A 190 -0.06 -5.63 16.00
N GLN A 191 -0.70 -6.11 14.94
CA GLN A 191 -0.72 -7.52 14.54
C GLN A 191 0.53 -7.97 13.76
N GLY A 192 1.55 -7.11 13.64
CA GLY A 192 2.82 -7.40 13.00
C GLY A 192 2.88 -7.12 11.49
N LYS A 193 1.84 -6.51 10.90
CA LYS A 193 1.90 -6.10 9.49
C LYS A 193 2.80 -4.87 9.33
N THR A 194 3.61 -4.87 8.27
CA THR A 194 4.36 -3.67 7.85
C THR A 194 3.42 -2.73 7.13
N ILE A 195 3.37 -1.47 7.54
CA ILE A 195 2.52 -0.45 6.92
C ILE A 195 3.42 0.60 6.27
N ILE A 196 3.22 0.84 4.99
CA ILE A 196 3.89 1.92 4.24
C ILE A 196 2.79 2.87 3.77
N LEU A 197 2.77 4.04 4.36
CA LEU A 197 1.79 5.09 4.10
C LEU A 197 2.44 6.18 3.26
N VAL A 198 1.90 6.49 2.10
CA VAL A 198 2.26 7.67 1.32
C VAL A 198 1.23 8.75 1.59
N THR A 199 1.66 9.90 2.06
CA THR A 199 0.77 11.04 2.31
C THR A 199 1.53 12.37 2.22
N HIS A 200 0.80 13.44 1.92
CA HIS A 200 1.31 14.80 2.06
C HIS A 200 0.71 15.51 3.29
N GLU A 201 -0.19 14.85 4.02
CA GLU A 201 -0.86 15.37 5.21
C GLU A 201 -0.04 15.07 6.48
N PRO A 202 0.50 16.08 7.20
CA PRO A 202 1.29 15.86 8.41
C PRO A 202 0.52 15.14 9.52
N ASP A 203 -0.77 15.43 9.68
CA ASP A 203 -1.62 14.81 10.70
C ASP A 203 -1.80 13.31 10.45
N ILE A 204 -1.87 12.91 9.19
CA ILE A 204 -1.95 11.48 8.82
C ILE A 204 -0.60 10.79 9.01
N ALA A 205 0.51 11.48 8.68
CA ALA A 205 1.85 10.94 8.92
C ALA A 205 2.17 10.74 10.41
N GLN A 206 1.44 11.42 11.31
CA GLN A 206 1.62 11.25 12.76
C GLN A 206 1.25 9.85 13.28
N TYR A 207 0.43 9.09 12.58
CA TYR A 207 0.12 7.72 12.93
C TYR A 207 1.29 6.74 12.72
N ALA A 208 2.26 7.10 11.86
CA ALA A 208 3.45 6.30 11.64
C ALA A 208 4.51 6.54 12.72
N LYS A 209 5.29 5.50 13.03
CA LYS A 209 6.41 5.57 13.98
C LYS A 209 7.70 6.10 13.35
N ARG A 210 7.78 6.14 12.03
CA ARG A 210 8.92 6.64 11.26
C ARG A 210 8.42 7.44 10.08
N VAL A 211 9.03 8.58 9.81
CA VAL A 211 8.67 9.47 8.71
C VAL A 211 9.88 9.66 7.81
N ILE A 212 9.72 9.32 6.54
CA ILE A 212 10.73 9.49 5.49
C ILE A 212 10.26 10.61 4.58
N THR A 213 11.07 11.64 4.42
CA THR A 213 10.76 12.75 3.51
C THR A 213 11.52 12.60 2.21
N VAL A 214 10.78 12.61 1.09
CA VAL A 214 11.34 12.51 -0.26
C VAL A 214 11.19 13.84 -0.97
N ARG A 215 12.29 14.29 -1.61
CA ARG A 215 12.31 15.49 -2.44
C ARG A 215 13.24 15.29 -3.62
N ASP A 216 12.78 15.65 -4.82
CA ASP A 216 13.55 15.59 -6.07
C ASP A 216 14.22 14.22 -6.31
N GLY A 217 13.46 13.14 -6.00
CA GLY A 217 13.92 11.75 -6.15
C GLY A 217 14.94 11.28 -5.11
N LEU A 218 15.17 12.02 -4.03
CA LEU A 218 16.10 11.69 -2.95
C LEU A 218 15.38 11.65 -1.60
N ILE A 219 15.90 10.86 -0.65
CA ILE A 219 15.50 10.92 0.76
C ILE A 219 16.28 12.08 1.40
N ILE A 220 15.56 13.07 1.92
CA ILE A 220 16.14 14.25 2.58
C ILE A 220 16.06 14.19 4.11
N SER A 221 15.14 13.40 4.67
CA SER A 221 15.10 13.07 6.09
C SER A 221 14.51 11.67 6.31
N ASP A 222 14.90 11.04 7.41
CA ASP A 222 14.45 9.72 7.85
C ASP A 222 14.44 9.73 9.39
N GLU A 223 13.29 9.98 9.96
CA GLU A 223 13.12 10.28 11.38
C GLU A 223 12.24 9.21 12.06
N VAL A 224 12.80 8.56 13.05
CA VAL A 224 12.05 7.69 13.96
C VAL A 224 11.49 8.55 15.09
N LYS A 225 10.18 8.51 15.28
CA LYS A 225 9.55 9.22 16.39
C LYS A 225 9.83 8.47 17.69
N GLU A 226 10.41 9.16 18.65
CA GLU A 226 10.48 8.68 20.01
C GLU A 226 9.04 8.47 20.51
N GLN A 227 8.72 7.27 20.97
CA GLN A 227 7.45 7.04 21.66
C GLN A 227 7.49 7.88 22.92
N SER A 228 6.71 8.97 22.96
CA SER A 228 6.38 9.61 24.22
C SER A 228 5.69 8.54 25.06
N ALA A 229 6.41 8.00 26.05
CA ALA A 229 5.84 7.12 27.05
C ALA A 229 4.73 7.90 27.75
N CYS A 230 3.47 7.56 27.49
CA CYS A 230 2.33 7.93 28.32
C CYS A 230 2.11 6.86 29.37
#